data_a361098a5ecd94e71de966df26aef3e3
#
_entry.id   a361098a5ecd94e71de966df26aef3e3
#
_cell.length_a   1.000
_cell.length_b   1.000
_cell.length_c   1.000
_cell.angle_alpha   90.00
_cell.angle_beta   90.00
_cell.angle_gamma   90.00
#
_symmetry.space_group_name_H-M   'P 1'
#
loop_
_entity.id
_entity.type
_entity.pdbx_description
1 polymer ?
#
loop_
_entity_poly.entity_id
_entity_poly.type
_entity_poly.pdbx_seq_one_letter_code
_entity_poly.pdbx_strand_id
1 'polypeptide(L)'
;MIPRSRAVEQLRNLYAGQTAWIVGKGPSLEHLRAEYFGDGPVITLNQTVLMVQDLGLSNPIYSIQKDGCGATCEDARCMKCGFRPPMVYPHEGVTVILQEPEYSEFCLWEHERRMWVNVQELGFELESEMAIRMAIRIAQVMGCERIVFLCCDSLTDGSLETFDVITKEVTLTTAAQYYEYVIPLVLADVEELPHEFIMPCLEVA
;
A
#
# COMPACT_ATOMS: atom_id res chain seq x y z
N MET A 1 -9.20 10.38 23.47
CA MET A 1 -8.55 9.05 23.47
C MET A 1 -9.34 8.20 22.50
N ILE A 2 -8.82 7.98 21.28
CA ILE A 2 -9.47 7.14 20.26
C ILE A 2 -9.28 5.70 20.74
N PRO A 3 -10.36 4.88 20.80
CA PRO A 3 -10.22 3.49 21.22
C PRO A 3 -9.22 2.77 20.30
N ARG A 4 -8.15 2.25 20.86
CA ARG A 4 -7.27 1.30 20.20
C ARG A 4 -8.10 0.10 19.76
N SER A 5 -7.83 -0.40 18.57
CA SER A 5 -8.29 -1.68 18.05
C SER A 5 -9.81 -1.88 17.86
N ARG A 6 -10.24 -1.61 16.65
CA ARG A 6 -11.33 -2.33 15.95
C ARG A 6 -11.21 -2.10 14.43
N ALA A 7 -10.06 -1.60 13.95
CA ALA A 7 -9.90 -1.34 12.54
C ALA A 7 -10.03 -2.63 11.72
N VAL A 8 -9.39 -3.71 12.16
CA VAL A 8 -9.46 -5.03 11.51
C VAL A 8 -10.90 -5.58 11.53
N GLU A 9 -11.61 -5.44 12.66
CA GLU A 9 -12.99 -5.86 12.74
C GLU A 9 -13.94 -5.04 11.85
N GLN A 10 -13.69 -3.75 11.69
CA GLN A 10 -14.47 -2.89 10.77
C GLN A 10 -14.26 -3.25 9.30
N LEU A 11 -13.10 -3.80 8.95
CA LEU A 11 -12.79 -4.25 7.59
C LEU A 11 -13.32 -5.66 7.30
N ARG A 12 -13.64 -6.45 8.31
CA ARG A 12 -13.99 -7.87 8.17
C ARG A 12 -15.17 -8.08 7.23
N ASN A 13 -14.93 -8.83 6.16
CA ASN A 13 -15.91 -9.21 5.13
C ASN A 13 -16.61 -8.02 4.44
N LEU A 14 -16.03 -6.81 4.52
CA LEU A 14 -16.62 -5.61 3.92
C LEU A 14 -16.76 -5.72 2.40
N TYR A 15 -15.88 -6.50 1.76
CA TYR A 15 -15.85 -6.73 0.31
C TYR A 15 -15.84 -8.22 -0.03
N ALA A 16 -16.65 -9.00 0.70
CA ALA A 16 -16.73 -10.44 0.51
C ALA A 16 -17.06 -10.81 -0.94
N GLY A 17 -16.27 -11.70 -1.53
CA GLY A 17 -16.43 -12.16 -2.90
C GLY A 17 -15.96 -11.18 -3.98
N GLN A 18 -15.40 -10.04 -3.62
CA GLN A 18 -14.88 -9.05 -4.58
C GLN A 18 -13.38 -9.22 -4.84
N THR A 19 -12.90 -8.54 -5.88
CA THR A 19 -11.47 -8.46 -6.20
C THR A 19 -10.83 -7.29 -5.46
N ALA A 20 -9.70 -7.50 -4.79
CA ALA A 20 -8.87 -6.42 -4.27
C ALA A 20 -7.80 -6.03 -5.30
N TRP A 21 -7.62 -4.73 -5.52
CA TRP A 21 -6.64 -4.14 -6.44
C TRP A 21 -5.50 -3.55 -5.64
N ILE A 22 -4.34 -4.20 -5.60
CA ILE A 22 -3.17 -3.73 -4.85
C ILE A 22 -2.22 -3.01 -5.81
N VAL A 23 -1.92 -1.74 -5.55
CA VAL A 23 -1.10 -0.89 -6.42
C VAL A 23 0.28 -0.68 -5.82
N GLY A 24 1.30 -1.22 -6.50
CA GLY A 24 2.71 -1.10 -6.15
C GLY A 24 3.38 0.17 -6.69
N LYS A 25 4.71 0.21 -6.57
CA LYS A 25 5.58 1.33 -6.97
C LYS A 25 6.54 0.99 -8.09
N GLY A 26 6.30 -0.07 -8.84
CA GLY A 26 7.16 -0.45 -9.96
C GLY A 26 7.13 0.58 -11.11
N PRO A 27 8.06 0.52 -12.06
CA PRO A 27 8.14 1.44 -13.20
C PRO A 27 6.84 1.53 -14.00
N SER A 28 6.10 0.45 -14.13
CA SER A 28 4.81 0.41 -14.85
C SER A 28 3.74 1.34 -14.25
N LEU A 29 3.96 1.88 -13.03
CA LEU A 29 3.06 2.84 -12.40
C LEU A 29 2.88 4.11 -13.24
N GLU A 30 3.89 4.50 -14.02
CA GLU A 30 3.80 5.64 -14.95
C GLU A 30 2.65 5.50 -15.96
N HIS A 31 2.30 4.25 -16.29
CA HIS A 31 1.29 3.92 -17.30
C HIS A 31 -0.06 3.51 -16.70
N LEU A 32 -0.22 3.65 -15.38
CA LEU A 32 -1.46 3.29 -14.69
C LEU A 32 -2.62 4.18 -15.15
N ARG A 33 -3.75 3.54 -15.48
CA ARG A 33 -4.99 4.20 -15.92
C ARG A 33 -6.20 3.56 -15.27
N ALA A 34 -7.33 4.26 -15.30
CA ALA A 34 -8.58 3.82 -14.69
C ALA A 34 -9.09 2.50 -15.29
N GLU A 35 -8.84 2.25 -16.58
CA GLU A 35 -9.31 1.06 -17.31
C GLU A 35 -8.73 -0.26 -16.78
N TYR A 36 -7.65 -0.20 -16.03
CA TYR A 36 -7.07 -1.40 -15.40
C TYR A 36 -7.87 -1.90 -14.19
N PHE A 37 -8.77 -1.08 -13.65
CA PHE A 37 -9.52 -1.41 -12.45
C PHE A 37 -10.93 -1.90 -12.77
N GLY A 38 -11.33 -2.99 -12.15
CA GLY A 38 -12.73 -3.41 -12.07
C GLY A 38 -13.33 -3.08 -10.70
N ASP A 39 -14.46 -3.70 -10.38
CA ASP A 39 -15.11 -3.52 -9.09
C ASP A 39 -14.27 -4.02 -7.92
N GLY A 40 -14.47 -3.44 -6.74
CA GLY A 40 -13.83 -3.83 -5.49
C GLY A 40 -12.90 -2.76 -4.89
N PRO A 41 -12.31 -3.03 -3.72
CA PRO A 41 -11.44 -2.06 -3.05
C PRO A 41 -10.08 -1.93 -3.74
N VAL A 42 -9.58 -0.70 -3.80
CA VAL A 42 -8.22 -0.38 -4.25
C VAL A 42 -7.34 -0.12 -3.03
N ILE A 43 -6.23 -0.84 -2.92
CA ILE A 43 -5.29 -0.73 -1.81
C ILE A 43 -3.95 -0.22 -2.36
N THR A 44 -3.58 0.99 -2.01
CA THR A 44 -2.36 1.65 -2.47
C THR A 44 -1.25 1.55 -1.44
N LEU A 45 -0.01 1.45 -1.90
CA LEU A 45 1.17 1.35 -1.06
C LEU A 45 1.91 2.70 -0.99
N ASN A 46 1.92 3.32 0.21
CA ASN A 46 2.60 4.59 0.46
C ASN A 46 2.17 5.68 -0.56
N GLN A 47 3.11 6.25 -1.29
CA GLN A 47 2.90 7.39 -2.20
C GLN A 47 2.07 7.07 -3.45
N THR A 48 1.83 5.79 -3.78
CA THR A 48 1.05 5.44 -4.97
C THR A 48 -0.39 5.96 -4.92
N VAL A 49 -0.89 6.25 -3.73
CA VAL A 49 -2.20 6.88 -3.54
C VAL A 49 -2.34 8.18 -4.31
N LEU A 50 -1.27 8.98 -4.46
CA LEU A 50 -1.28 10.24 -5.20
C LEU A 50 -1.58 10.04 -6.70
N MET A 51 -1.20 8.89 -7.26
CA MET A 51 -1.54 8.57 -8.65
C MET A 51 -2.97 8.04 -8.77
N VAL A 52 -3.36 7.15 -7.85
CA VAL A 52 -4.64 6.44 -7.92
C VAL A 52 -5.83 7.35 -7.62
N GLN A 53 -5.72 8.24 -6.63
CA GLN A 53 -6.82 9.12 -6.23
C GLN A 53 -7.27 10.08 -7.36
N ASP A 54 -6.37 10.41 -8.29
CA ASP A 54 -6.63 11.33 -9.39
C ASP A 54 -7.17 10.63 -10.65
N LEU A 55 -7.31 9.28 -10.63
CA LEU A 55 -7.87 8.51 -11.75
C LEU A 55 -9.38 8.60 -11.88
N GLY A 56 -10.07 9.20 -10.92
CA GLY A 56 -11.54 9.34 -10.94
C GLY A 56 -12.27 8.00 -10.74
N LEU A 57 -11.67 7.04 -10.04
CA LEU A 57 -12.28 5.75 -9.74
C LEU A 57 -13.48 5.90 -8.81
N SER A 58 -14.51 5.07 -9.03
CA SER A 58 -15.63 4.93 -8.09
C SER A 58 -15.34 3.96 -6.94
N ASN A 59 -14.22 3.26 -7.03
CA ASN A 59 -13.77 2.27 -6.05
C ASN A 59 -13.47 2.92 -4.70
N PRO A 60 -13.77 2.26 -3.58
CA PRO A 60 -13.24 2.66 -2.29
C PRO A 60 -11.72 2.49 -2.26
N ILE A 61 -11.01 3.57 -1.92
CA ILE A 61 -9.54 3.59 -1.92
C ILE A 61 -9.04 3.53 -0.48
N TYR A 62 -8.12 2.61 -0.24
CA TYR A 62 -7.38 2.44 0.99
C TYR A 62 -5.89 2.70 0.74
N SER A 63 -5.27 3.52 1.58
CA SER A 63 -3.84 3.81 1.48
C SER A 63 -3.11 3.26 2.69
N ILE A 64 -2.29 2.23 2.48
CA ILE A 64 -1.41 1.73 3.52
C ILE A 64 -0.16 2.59 3.53
N GLN A 65 0.03 3.31 4.63
CA GLN A 65 1.20 4.14 4.83
C GLN A 65 2.00 3.61 6.00
N LYS A 66 3.16 3.09 5.67
CA LYS A 66 4.12 2.59 6.65
C LYS A 66 5.11 3.69 6.98
N ASP A 67 5.49 3.73 8.24
CA ASP A 67 6.60 4.56 8.71
C ASP A 67 6.39 6.07 8.55
N GLY A 68 5.16 6.52 8.72
CA GLY A 68 4.81 7.92 8.56
C GLY A 68 5.46 8.82 9.59
N CYS A 69 6.32 9.69 9.13
CA CYS A 69 6.56 10.94 9.82
C CYS A 69 5.41 11.88 9.51
N GLY A 70 4.77 12.42 10.54
CA GLY A 70 3.64 13.33 10.35
C GLY A 70 4.03 14.55 9.51
N ALA A 71 3.01 15.27 9.06
CA ALA A 71 3.10 16.50 8.25
C ALA A 71 4.05 17.59 8.73
N THR A 72 4.55 17.47 9.93
CA THR A 72 5.53 18.41 10.48
C THR A 72 6.97 18.12 10.03
N CYS A 73 7.20 17.02 9.29
CA CYS A 73 8.51 16.75 8.71
C CYS A 73 8.60 17.42 7.34
N GLU A 74 8.90 18.69 7.32
CA GLU A 74 9.19 19.47 6.10
C GLU A 74 10.50 19.04 5.44
N ASP A 75 11.34 18.29 6.16
CA ASP A 75 12.63 17.83 5.66
C ASP A 75 12.57 16.35 5.29
N ALA A 76 12.79 16.04 4.01
CA ALA A 76 12.95 14.69 3.48
C ALA A 76 14.04 13.87 4.21
N ARG A 77 14.85 14.52 5.04
CA ARG A 77 15.90 13.94 5.88
C ARG A 77 15.58 14.05 7.37
N CYS A 78 14.33 13.99 7.75
CA CYS A 78 13.97 14.05 9.17
C CYS A 78 14.86 13.12 10.01
N MET A 79 15.58 13.71 10.95
CA MET A 79 16.51 12.98 11.84
C MET A 79 15.81 11.94 12.72
N LYS A 80 14.50 12.06 12.93
CA LYS A 80 13.70 11.13 13.75
C LYS A 80 13.24 9.91 12.96
N CYS A 81 12.91 10.10 11.68
CA CYS A 81 12.38 9.02 10.82
C CYS A 81 13.42 8.48 9.84
N GLY A 82 14.65 9.00 9.86
CA GLY A 82 15.67 8.60 8.91
C GLY A 82 15.30 8.99 7.47
N PHE A 83 15.93 8.31 6.50
CA PHE A 83 15.74 8.57 5.06
C PHE A 83 14.37 8.08 4.51
N ARG A 84 13.33 8.08 5.32
CA ARG A 84 12.03 7.60 4.89
C ARG A 84 11.27 8.71 4.18
N PRO A 85 10.61 8.41 3.07
CA PRO A 85 9.80 9.40 2.39
C PRO A 85 8.71 9.89 3.32
N PRO A 86 8.36 11.20 3.26
CA PRO A 86 7.27 11.73 4.05
C PRO A 86 5.97 10.98 3.73
N MET A 87 5.09 10.87 4.73
CA MET A 87 3.72 10.46 4.46
C MET A 87 3.09 11.44 3.51
N VAL A 88 2.28 10.92 2.60
CA VAL A 88 1.53 11.78 1.69
C VAL A 88 0.10 11.93 2.19
N TYR A 89 -0.48 13.10 1.94
CA TYR A 89 -1.87 13.41 2.29
C TYR A 89 -2.77 13.08 1.10
N PRO A 90 -3.53 11.98 1.15
CA PRO A 90 -4.52 11.68 0.14
C PRO A 90 -5.76 12.57 0.33
N HIS A 91 -6.65 12.58 -0.66
CA HIS A 91 -7.95 13.22 -0.57
C HIS A 91 -8.79 12.65 0.58
N GLU A 92 -9.73 13.44 1.10
CA GLU A 92 -10.61 13.06 2.21
C GLU A 92 -11.40 11.76 1.96
N GLY A 93 -11.69 11.44 0.69
CA GLY A 93 -12.38 10.21 0.30
C GLY A 93 -11.58 8.93 0.51
N VAL A 94 -10.27 9.01 0.67
CA VAL A 94 -9.37 7.86 0.86
C VAL A 94 -9.35 7.45 2.33
N THR A 95 -9.44 6.14 2.59
CA THR A 95 -9.20 5.61 3.94
C THR A 95 -7.73 5.30 4.13
N VAL A 96 -7.09 5.95 5.09
CA VAL A 96 -5.68 5.73 5.39
C VAL A 96 -5.52 4.67 6.46
N ILE A 97 -4.71 3.66 6.16
CA ILE A 97 -4.36 2.59 7.09
C ILE A 97 -2.92 2.79 7.53
N LEU A 98 -2.75 2.97 8.82
CA LEU A 98 -1.47 3.16 9.46
C LEU A 98 -1.14 1.91 10.27
N GLN A 99 0.11 1.47 10.16
CA GLN A 99 0.62 0.46 11.07
C GLN A 99 0.69 1.08 12.47
N GLU A 100 0.20 0.36 13.49
CA GLU A 100 0.34 0.76 14.88
C GLU A 100 1.79 0.53 15.30
N PRO A 101 2.59 1.57 15.45
CA PRO A 101 3.96 1.47 15.88
C PRO A 101 4.11 2.09 17.25
N GLU A 102 5.17 1.73 17.92
CA GLU A 102 5.69 2.47 19.07
C GLU A 102 5.94 3.96 18.77
N TYR A 103 5.93 4.35 17.50
CA TYR A 103 6.18 5.71 17.01
C TYR A 103 4.92 6.56 16.80
N SER A 104 3.72 6.01 17.02
CA SER A 104 2.45 6.75 16.82
C SER A 104 2.33 8.00 17.69
N GLU A 105 3.04 8.05 18.79
CA GLU A 105 3.07 9.23 19.70
C GLU A 105 3.66 10.47 19.04
N PHE A 106 4.43 10.32 17.95
CA PHE A 106 5.11 11.42 17.28
C PHE A 106 4.46 11.85 15.97
N CYS A 107 3.47 11.11 15.49
CA CYS A 107 2.78 11.44 14.25
C CYS A 107 1.50 12.22 14.54
N LEU A 108 1.58 13.55 14.51
CA LEU A 108 0.44 14.47 14.66
C LEU A 108 -0.43 14.51 13.38
N TRP A 109 -0.39 13.47 12.58
CA TRP A 109 -1.13 13.46 11.33
C TRP A 109 -2.63 13.25 11.59
N GLU A 110 -3.42 14.24 11.21
CA GLU A 110 -4.87 14.21 11.28
C GLU A 110 -5.44 13.98 9.89
N HIS A 111 -6.05 12.84 9.68
CA HIS A 111 -6.82 12.52 8.50
C HIS A 111 -8.19 12.01 8.94
N GLU A 112 -9.26 12.48 8.28
CA GLU A 112 -10.63 12.18 8.69
C GLU A 112 -10.92 10.67 8.70
N ARG A 113 -10.40 9.95 7.71
CA ARG A 113 -10.59 8.50 7.56
C ARG A 113 -9.30 7.73 7.82
N ARG A 114 -8.73 7.85 9.00
CA ARG A 114 -7.56 7.09 9.39
C ARG A 114 -7.93 5.88 10.25
N MET A 115 -7.26 4.78 10.00
CA MET A 115 -7.36 3.54 10.76
C MET A 115 -5.98 3.11 11.23
N TRP A 116 -5.88 2.73 12.49
CA TRP A 116 -4.67 2.14 13.05
C TRP A 116 -4.83 0.63 13.08
N VAL A 117 -3.89 -0.09 12.49
CA VAL A 117 -3.90 -1.54 12.42
C VAL A 117 -2.69 -2.09 13.15
N ASN A 118 -2.94 -2.93 14.14
CA ASN A 118 -1.90 -3.74 14.75
C ASN A 118 -1.60 -4.92 13.82
N VAL A 119 -0.36 -5.07 13.39
CA VAL A 119 0.03 -6.13 12.44
C VAL A 119 -0.12 -7.52 13.03
N GLN A 120 -0.03 -7.69 14.34
CA GLN A 120 -0.28 -8.98 15.01
C GLN A 120 -1.76 -9.40 14.89
N GLU A 121 -2.70 -8.46 14.85
CA GLU A 121 -4.11 -8.74 14.57
C GLU A 121 -4.34 -9.23 13.13
N LEU A 122 -3.41 -8.95 12.22
CA LEU A 122 -3.37 -9.49 10.87
C LEU A 122 -2.66 -10.85 10.78
N GLY A 123 -2.19 -11.40 11.91
CA GLY A 123 -1.54 -12.70 11.98
C GLY A 123 -0.03 -12.69 11.74
N PHE A 124 0.61 -11.52 11.80
CA PHE A 124 2.07 -11.44 11.74
C PHE A 124 2.70 -11.61 13.12
N GLU A 125 3.88 -12.25 13.17
CA GLU A 125 4.63 -12.46 14.43
C GLU A 125 5.37 -11.20 14.85
N LEU A 126 5.78 -10.36 13.90
CA LEU A 126 6.56 -9.16 14.14
C LEU A 126 5.65 -7.95 14.43
N GLU A 127 6.17 -6.99 15.16
CA GLU A 127 5.49 -5.72 15.44
C GLU A 127 5.44 -4.78 14.22
N SER A 128 6.24 -5.05 13.20
CA SER A 128 6.30 -4.27 11.96
C SER A 128 6.35 -5.18 10.76
N GLU A 129 5.51 -4.91 9.78
CA GLU A 129 5.44 -5.69 8.54
C GLU A 129 5.44 -4.76 7.32
N MET A 130 5.74 -5.31 6.16
CA MET A 130 5.75 -4.57 4.89
C MET A 130 4.38 -4.17 4.43
N ALA A 131 4.32 -3.00 3.81
CA ALA A 131 3.06 -2.46 3.30
C ALA A 131 2.34 -3.43 2.34
N ILE A 132 3.08 -4.14 1.47
CA ILE A 132 2.48 -5.08 0.52
C ILE A 132 1.91 -6.33 1.22
N ARG A 133 2.61 -6.90 2.20
CA ARG A 133 2.09 -8.03 2.98
C ARG A 133 0.88 -7.60 3.81
N MET A 134 0.93 -6.42 4.40
CA MET A 134 -0.24 -5.83 5.06
C MET A 134 -1.42 -5.69 4.10
N ALA A 135 -1.19 -5.23 2.85
CA ALA A 135 -2.24 -5.09 1.85
C ALA A 135 -2.92 -6.43 1.55
N ILE A 136 -2.13 -7.49 1.39
CA ILE A 136 -2.64 -8.85 1.16
C ILE A 136 -3.51 -9.30 2.34
N ARG A 137 -3.01 -9.18 3.58
CA ARG A 137 -3.76 -9.58 4.78
C ARG A 137 -5.02 -8.74 4.98
N ILE A 138 -4.98 -7.46 4.69
CA ILE A 138 -6.15 -6.58 4.73
C ILE A 138 -7.18 -7.00 3.68
N ALA A 139 -6.78 -7.31 2.45
CA ALA A 139 -7.66 -7.83 1.42
C ALA A 139 -8.33 -9.15 1.86
N GLN A 140 -7.58 -10.06 2.50
CA GLN A 140 -8.12 -11.30 3.07
C GLN A 140 -9.12 -11.03 4.20
N VAL A 141 -8.83 -10.10 5.12
CA VAL A 141 -9.75 -9.68 6.18
C VAL A 141 -11.02 -9.07 5.61
N MET A 142 -10.90 -8.29 4.53
CA MET A 142 -12.04 -7.72 3.80
C MET A 142 -12.90 -8.79 3.10
N GLY A 143 -12.45 -10.03 3.07
CA GLY A 143 -13.18 -11.15 2.45
C GLY A 143 -13.05 -11.16 0.93
N CYS A 144 -12.07 -10.48 0.36
CA CYS A 144 -11.82 -10.51 -1.07
C CYS A 144 -11.40 -11.93 -1.48
N GLU A 145 -11.98 -12.42 -2.58
CA GLU A 145 -11.71 -13.78 -3.09
C GLU A 145 -10.61 -13.83 -4.16
N ARG A 146 -10.20 -12.67 -4.65
CA ARG A 146 -9.13 -12.50 -5.65
C ARG A 146 -8.32 -11.26 -5.36
N ILE A 147 -7.03 -11.32 -5.66
CA ILE A 147 -6.12 -10.17 -5.62
C ILE A 147 -5.55 -9.91 -7.00
N VAL A 148 -5.61 -8.66 -7.46
CA VAL A 148 -4.88 -8.20 -8.64
C VAL A 148 -3.81 -7.21 -8.21
N PHE A 149 -2.57 -7.53 -8.53
CA PHE A 149 -1.42 -6.67 -8.31
C PHE A 149 -1.18 -5.82 -9.53
N LEU A 150 -1.25 -4.51 -9.37
CA LEU A 150 -0.93 -3.51 -10.38
C LEU A 150 0.40 -2.85 -10.04
N CYS A 151 1.27 -2.71 -11.03
CA CYS A 151 2.54 -2.00 -10.87
C CYS A 151 3.44 -2.59 -9.75
N CYS A 152 3.38 -3.90 -9.58
CA CYS A 152 4.23 -4.65 -8.65
C CYS A 152 5.35 -5.37 -9.42
N ASP A 153 6.04 -4.65 -10.29
CA ASP A 153 7.01 -5.16 -11.27
C ASP A 153 8.07 -6.07 -10.62
N SER A 154 8.56 -5.72 -9.44
CA SER A 154 9.54 -6.51 -8.70
C SER A 154 9.07 -7.93 -8.34
N LEU A 155 7.76 -8.16 -8.26
CA LEU A 155 7.21 -9.50 -7.99
C LEU A 155 7.18 -10.41 -9.21
N THR A 156 7.35 -9.85 -10.41
CA THR A 156 7.24 -10.58 -11.69
C THR A 156 8.56 -10.72 -12.40
N ASP A 157 9.30 -9.64 -12.57
CA ASP A 157 10.56 -9.60 -13.32
C ASP A 157 11.80 -9.48 -12.43
N GLY A 158 11.60 -9.36 -11.11
CA GLY A 158 12.67 -9.16 -10.15
C GLY A 158 13.30 -7.75 -10.23
N SER A 159 12.66 -6.82 -10.93
CA SER A 159 13.14 -5.44 -11.05
C SER A 159 13.31 -4.80 -9.68
N LEU A 160 14.45 -4.16 -9.49
CA LEU A 160 14.75 -3.37 -8.30
C LEU A 160 14.45 -1.88 -8.52
N GLU A 161 13.80 -1.56 -9.61
CA GLU A 161 13.40 -0.21 -9.96
C GLU A 161 12.08 0.16 -9.30
N THR A 162 11.99 1.42 -8.89
CA THR A 162 10.77 2.01 -8.34
C THR A 162 10.49 3.35 -9.02
N PHE A 163 9.22 3.63 -9.26
CA PHE A 163 8.78 4.93 -9.76
C PHE A 163 8.55 5.90 -8.60
N ASP A 164 9.26 7.01 -8.60
CA ASP A 164 9.01 8.08 -7.64
C ASP A 164 7.84 8.94 -8.13
N VAL A 165 6.74 8.90 -7.40
CA VAL A 165 5.50 9.59 -7.75
C VAL A 165 5.66 11.11 -7.72
N ILE A 166 6.61 11.64 -6.94
CA ILE A 166 6.83 13.08 -6.78
C ILE A 166 7.75 13.61 -7.88
N THR A 167 8.90 12.97 -8.07
CA THR A 167 9.87 13.41 -9.09
C THR A 167 9.55 12.92 -10.50
N LYS A 168 8.67 11.92 -10.62
CA LYS A 168 8.30 11.25 -11.87
C LYS A 168 9.49 10.54 -12.53
N GLU A 169 10.40 10.05 -11.73
CA GLU A 169 11.62 9.36 -12.19
C GLU A 169 11.60 7.90 -11.74
N VAL A 170 12.18 7.03 -12.57
CA VAL A 170 12.48 5.65 -12.20
C VAL A 170 13.85 5.63 -11.54
N THR A 171 13.93 5.07 -10.34
CA THR A 171 15.17 4.98 -9.58
C THR A 171 15.38 3.56 -9.07
N LEU A 172 16.64 3.15 -8.93
CA LEU A 172 16.97 1.89 -8.28
C LEU A 172 16.66 2.00 -6.78
N THR A 173 15.95 1.00 -6.26
CA THR A 173 15.74 0.93 -4.82
C THR A 173 17.04 0.64 -4.10
N THR A 174 17.29 1.34 -3.02
CA THR A 174 18.43 1.08 -2.12
C THR A 174 18.23 -0.17 -1.27
N ALA A 175 17.08 -0.81 -1.37
CA ALA A 175 16.66 -1.94 -0.56
C ALA A 175 16.72 -3.29 -1.30
N ALA A 176 17.63 -3.46 -2.29
CA ALA A 176 17.74 -4.68 -3.10
C ALA A 176 17.75 -5.96 -2.28
N GLN A 177 18.60 -6.06 -1.26
CA GLN A 177 18.68 -7.22 -0.37
C GLN A 177 17.36 -7.49 0.39
N TYR A 178 16.61 -6.45 0.66
CA TYR A 178 15.31 -6.56 1.30
C TYR A 178 14.28 -7.18 0.36
N TYR A 179 14.30 -6.84 -0.94
CA TYR A 179 13.40 -7.42 -1.93
C TYR A 179 13.66 -8.91 -2.16
N GLU A 180 14.92 -9.35 -2.19
CA GLU A 180 15.27 -10.77 -2.31
C GLU A 180 14.67 -11.62 -1.19
N TYR A 181 14.62 -11.08 0.02
CA TYR A 181 14.00 -11.75 1.18
C TYR A 181 12.46 -11.70 1.11
N VAL A 182 11.91 -10.63 0.63
CA VAL A 182 10.50 -10.31 0.75
C VAL A 182 9.65 -10.92 -0.35
N ILE A 183 10.14 -10.94 -1.60
CA ILE A 183 9.40 -11.50 -2.73
C ILE A 183 8.90 -12.92 -2.43
N PRO A 184 9.73 -13.85 -1.94
CA PRO A 184 9.25 -15.19 -1.56
C PRO A 184 8.14 -15.18 -0.51
N LEU A 185 8.20 -14.29 0.46
CA LEU A 185 7.18 -14.18 1.50
C LEU A 185 5.85 -13.66 0.95
N VAL A 186 5.90 -12.67 0.03
CA VAL A 186 4.71 -12.14 -0.63
C VAL A 186 4.04 -13.22 -1.49
N LEU A 187 4.83 -13.96 -2.26
CA LEU A 187 4.31 -15.04 -3.10
C LEU A 187 3.69 -16.16 -2.26
N ALA A 188 4.30 -16.49 -1.12
CA ALA A 188 3.73 -17.45 -0.17
C ALA A 188 2.41 -16.96 0.45
N ASP A 189 2.29 -15.66 0.76
CA ASP A 189 1.06 -15.08 1.32
C ASP A 189 -0.14 -15.17 0.37
N VAL A 190 0.08 -15.29 -0.95
CA VAL A 190 -0.98 -15.37 -1.97
C VAL A 190 -1.11 -16.74 -2.63
N GLU A 191 -0.30 -17.73 -2.26
CA GLU A 191 -0.26 -19.04 -2.91
C GLU A 191 -1.63 -19.74 -2.98
N GLU A 192 -2.43 -19.59 -1.93
CA GLU A 192 -3.77 -20.21 -1.83
C GLU A 192 -4.91 -19.30 -2.36
N LEU A 193 -4.59 -18.09 -2.82
CA LEU A 193 -5.58 -17.13 -3.30
C LEU A 193 -5.49 -16.98 -4.83
N PRO A 194 -6.61 -16.93 -5.54
CA PRO A 194 -6.62 -16.48 -6.92
C PRO A 194 -5.98 -15.11 -7.04
N HIS A 195 -4.88 -15.02 -7.78
CA HIS A 195 -4.17 -13.76 -7.97
C HIS A 195 -3.66 -13.58 -9.40
N GLU A 196 -3.42 -12.32 -9.75
CA GLU A 196 -2.92 -11.92 -11.06
C GLU A 196 -1.98 -10.72 -10.90
N PHE A 197 -0.98 -10.65 -11.77
CA PHE A 197 -0.06 -9.50 -11.86
C PHE A 197 -0.29 -8.79 -13.19
N ILE A 198 -0.57 -7.49 -13.14
CA ILE A 198 -0.74 -6.64 -14.30
C ILE A 198 0.29 -5.51 -14.23
N MET A 199 1.16 -5.44 -15.23
CA MET A 199 2.10 -4.35 -15.41
C MET A 199 1.60 -3.49 -16.58
N PRO A 200 0.97 -2.35 -16.28
CA PRO A 200 0.60 -1.36 -17.31
C PRO A 200 1.78 -1.03 -18.20
N CYS A 201 1.57 -0.97 -19.49
CA CYS A 201 2.59 -0.56 -20.45
C CYS A 201 2.00 0.47 -21.42
N LEU A 202 2.87 1.22 -22.07
CA LEU A 202 2.45 2.02 -23.23
C LEU A 202 1.95 1.03 -24.29
N GLU A 203 0.68 1.10 -24.64
CA GLU A 203 0.21 0.46 -25.86
C GLU A 203 0.99 1.06 -27.03
N VAL A 204 1.80 0.25 -27.67
CA VAL A 204 2.41 0.62 -28.95
C VAL A 204 1.25 0.70 -29.94
N ALA A 205 0.81 1.93 -30.21
CA ALA A 205 -0.25 2.22 -31.17
C ALA A 205 0.18 1.89 -32.60
#